data_d87478825daffadb0123f67b88ea1312
#
_entry.id   d87478825daffadb0123f67b88ea1312
#
_cell.length_a   1.000
_cell.length_b   1.000
_cell.length_c   1.000
_cell.angle_alpha   90.00
_cell.angle_beta   90.00
_cell.angle_gamma   90.00
#
_symmetry.space_group_name_H-M   'P 1'
#
loop_
_entity.id
_entity.type
_entity.pdbx_description
1 polymer ?
#
loop_
_entity_poly.entity_id
_entity_poly.type
_entity_poly.pdbx_seq_one_letter_code
_entity_poly.pdbx_strand_id
1 'polypeptide(L)'
;MKKAIVMLLGAVALMTGLYAQEQPTDWRQTMKRNEFSLSIGDPAFANLTRSVDFSSSRGGSWLDVPTTTNVYTSFPITLGYRYRLLKWLWLGGDISYCGFFGTSRNIYTEEPVYKYRENTVCIMPAIRFSYLNREHVTLYSGFASGLKFGFSKAYNEKRSYVRLPFQLTLFGVSAGSQSWFGFAEVGYGNEGFAKAGFGYRFSAKRQPKQQ
;
A
#
# COMPACT_ATOMS: atom_id res chain seq x y z
N MET A 1 -6.53 0.21 25.38
CA MET A 1 -7.45 0.76 24.36
C MET A 1 -7.73 2.25 24.53
N LYS A 2 -8.15 2.76 25.72
CA LYS A 2 -8.44 4.20 25.91
C LYS A 2 -7.28 5.15 25.56
N LYS A 3 -6.01 4.79 25.88
CA LYS A 3 -4.83 5.63 25.56
C LYS A 3 -4.55 5.74 24.07
N ALA A 4 -4.81 4.69 23.27
CA ALA A 4 -4.62 4.72 21.82
C ALA A 4 -5.68 5.63 21.13
N ILE A 5 -6.91 5.64 21.63
CA ILE A 5 -7.98 6.50 21.12
C ILE A 5 -7.68 7.98 21.43
N VAL A 6 -7.14 8.27 22.62
CA VAL A 6 -6.74 9.63 22.99
C VAL A 6 -5.57 10.14 22.15
N MET A 7 -4.58 9.28 21.84
CA MET A 7 -3.49 9.63 20.91
C MET A 7 -3.99 9.88 19.49
N LEU A 8 -4.95 9.07 19.01
CA LEU A 8 -5.54 9.24 17.68
C LEU A 8 -6.36 10.55 17.59
N LEU A 9 -7.15 10.85 18.63
CA LEU A 9 -7.91 12.11 18.74
C LEU A 9 -6.99 13.32 18.89
N GLY A 10 -5.88 13.19 19.65
CA GLY A 10 -4.86 14.23 19.75
C GLY A 10 -4.14 14.51 18.44
N ALA A 11 -3.83 13.48 17.66
CA ALA A 11 -3.23 13.63 16.33
C ALA A 11 -4.21 14.32 15.35
N VAL A 12 -5.50 13.98 15.41
CA VAL A 12 -6.55 14.63 14.60
C VAL A 12 -6.72 16.10 15.01
N ALA A 13 -6.70 16.42 16.30
CA ALA A 13 -6.81 17.78 16.81
C ALA A 13 -5.59 18.65 16.45
N LEU A 14 -4.39 18.08 16.48
CA LEU A 14 -3.17 18.75 16.00
C LEU A 14 -3.23 19.01 14.50
N MET A 15 -3.82 18.09 13.72
CA MET A 15 -4.03 18.26 12.29
C MET A 15 -5.02 19.41 12.00
N THR A 16 -6.09 19.56 12.79
CA THR A 16 -7.05 20.64 12.59
C THR A 16 -6.52 22.04 12.94
N GLY A 17 -5.61 22.14 13.92
CA GLY A 17 -4.95 23.40 14.29
C GLY A 17 -4.00 23.97 13.22
N LEU A 18 -3.45 23.11 12.35
CA LEU A 18 -2.60 23.54 11.23
C LEU A 18 -3.38 24.11 10.03
N TYR A 19 -4.71 23.98 10.00
CA TYR A 19 -5.56 24.55 8.96
C TYR A 19 -5.79 26.06 9.05
N ALA A 20 -5.44 26.68 10.17
CA ALA A 20 -5.75 28.09 10.42
C ALA A 20 -4.77 29.10 9.76
N GLN A 21 -3.71 28.65 9.12
CA GLN A 21 -2.85 29.55 8.34
C GLN A 21 -3.43 29.81 6.96
N GLU A 22 -4.03 30.96 6.79
CA GLU A 22 -4.43 31.50 5.49
C GLU A 22 -3.21 31.57 4.55
N GLN A 23 -3.28 30.82 3.48
CA GLN A 23 -2.27 30.85 2.41
C GLN A 23 -2.83 31.50 1.15
N PRO A 24 -1.98 32.16 0.33
CA PRO A 24 -2.40 32.83 -0.89
C PRO A 24 -3.20 31.91 -1.80
N THR A 25 -4.31 32.41 -2.27
CA THR A 25 -5.46 31.65 -2.79
C THR A 25 -5.29 31.13 -4.22
N ASP A 26 -4.27 31.52 -4.97
CA ASP A 26 -4.26 31.37 -6.42
C ASP A 26 -3.83 29.99 -6.93
N TRP A 27 -2.76 29.40 -6.41
CA TRP A 27 -2.26 28.11 -6.87
C TRP A 27 -3.16 26.91 -6.50
N ARG A 28 -3.97 27.05 -5.45
CA ARG A 28 -4.92 25.99 -5.02
C ARG A 28 -6.07 25.78 -5.98
N GLN A 29 -6.42 26.79 -6.79
CA GLN A 29 -7.46 26.70 -7.81
C GLN A 29 -6.95 26.00 -9.07
N THR A 30 -5.67 26.14 -9.37
CA THR A 30 -5.01 25.55 -10.55
C THR A 30 -4.55 24.09 -10.32
N MET A 31 -4.52 23.62 -9.07
CA MET A 31 -4.09 22.26 -8.75
C MET A 31 -4.95 21.21 -9.45
N LYS A 32 -4.31 20.36 -10.22
CA LYS A 32 -4.94 19.29 -10.99
C LYS A 32 -5.68 18.28 -10.09
N ARG A 33 -6.81 17.74 -10.58
CA ARG A 33 -7.72 16.93 -9.76
C ARG A 33 -7.47 15.43 -9.84
N ASN A 34 -6.82 14.95 -10.89
CA ASN A 34 -6.54 13.55 -11.09
C ASN A 34 -5.06 13.28 -10.88
N GLU A 35 -4.74 12.17 -10.28
CA GLU A 35 -3.39 11.73 -10.00
C GLU A 35 -3.24 10.24 -10.32
N PHE A 36 -2.26 9.88 -11.16
CA PHE A 36 -1.75 8.52 -11.28
C PHE A 36 -0.41 8.41 -10.57
N SER A 37 -0.15 7.27 -9.94
CA SER A 37 1.11 7.01 -9.25
C SER A 37 1.57 5.58 -9.46
N LEU A 38 2.89 5.40 -9.52
CA LEU A 38 3.56 4.11 -9.51
C LEU A 38 4.55 4.12 -8.35
N SER A 39 4.54 3.07 -7.54
CA SER A 39 5.40 2.96 -6.36
C SER A 39 5.91 1.55 -6.13
N ILE A 40 6.99 1.50 -5.37
CA ILE A 40 7.60 0.28 -4.85
C ILE A 40 7.58 0.39 -3.33
N GLY A 41 7.09 -0.67 -2.68
CA GLY A 41 7.04 -0.78 -1.23
C GLY A 41 8.13 -1.71 -0.69
N ASP A 42 8.31 -1.69 0.62
CA ASP A 42 9.19 -2.58 1.35
C ASP A 42 8.51 -3.96 1.56
N PRO A 43 9.22 -5.07 1.32
CA PRO A 43 8.65 -6.42 1.44
C PRO A 43 8.52 -6.93 2.88
N ALA A 44 9.01 -6.21 3.88
CA ALA A 44 9.11 -6.70 5.26
C ALA A 44 7.75 -7.06 5.86
N PHE A 45 6.72 -6.25 5.63
CA PHE A 45 5.37 -6.53 6.11
C PHE A 45 4.74 -7.76 5.44
N ALA A 46 4.96 -7.93 4.15
CA ALA A 46 4.48 -9.09 3.41
C ALA A 46 5.08 -10.40 3.97
N ASN A 47 6.35 -10.36 4.36
CA ASN A 47 7.03 -11.48 5.02
C ASN A 47 6.48 -11.73 6.43
N LEU A 48 6.22 -10.66 7.20
CA LEU A 48 5.69 -10.77 8.57
C LEU A 48 4.30 -11.41 8.58
N THR A 49 3.38 -10.92 7.77
CA THR A 49 2.01 -11.46 7.70
C THR A 49 1.97 -12.90 7.24
N ARG A 50 2.88 -13.29 6.37
CA ARG A 50 2.99 -14.65 5.90
C ARG A 50 3.50 -15.62 6.96
N SER A 51 4.46 -15.23 7.78
CA SER A 51 5.00 -16.08 8.85
C SER A 51 3.93 -16.45 9.87
N VAL A 52 2.97 -15.57 10.14
CA VAL A 52 1.83 -15.80 11.02
C VAL A 52 0.85 -16.83 10.40
N ASP A 53 0.61 -16.74 9.09
CA ASP A 53 -0.31 -17.64 8.39
C ASP A 53 0.25 -19.07 8.22
N PHE A 54 1.56 -19.20 8.06
CA PHE A 54 2.20 -20.51 7.89
C PHE A 54 2.15 -21.37 9.15
N SER A 55 2.12 -20.75 10.32
CA SER A 55 2.02 -21.45 11.59
C SER A 55 0.62 -22.01 11.86
N SER A 56 -0.43 -21.43 11.28
CA SER A 56 -1.83 -21.87 11.47
C SER A 56 -2.26 -23.02 10.55
N SER A 57 -1.51 -23.33 9.50
CA SER A 57 -1.81 -24.40 8.53
C SER A 57 -1.15 -25.75 8.86
N ARG A 58 -0.45 -25.86 9.98
CA ARG A 58 0.19 -27.10 10.40
C ARG A 58 -0.80 -28.00 11.13
N GLY A 59 -1.70 -28.62 10.38
CA GLY A 59 -2.18 -29.96 10.71
C GLY A 59 -1.05 -30.94 10.38
N GLY A 60 0.01 -30.99 11.19
CA GLY A 60 1.17 -31.84 10.94
C GLY A 60 0.77 -33.29 11.07
N SER A 61 0.79 -34.05 9.98
CA SER A 61 0.95 -35.50 10.02
C SER A 61 2.34 -35.78 10.59
N TRP A 62 2.44 -36.69 11.55
CA TRP A 62 3.74 -37.15 12.13
C TRP A 62 4.69 -37.76 11.08
N LEU A 63 4.26 -37.92 9.83
CA LEU A 63 5.02 -38.37 8.67
C LEU A 63 5.65 -37.23 7.85
N ASP A 64 5.41 -35.96 8.21
CA ASP A 64 5.99 -34.84 7.47
C ASP A 64 7.51 -34.76 7.73
N VAL A 65 8.27 -34.92 6.66
CA VAL A 65 9.72 -34.70 6.67
C VAL A 65 9.97 -33.25 7.10
N PRO A 66 10.75 -33.02 8.17
CA PRO A 66 11.03 -31.66 8.60
C PRO A 66 11.78 -30.91 7.48
N THR A 67 11.20 -29.82 7.03
CA THR A 67 11.73 -29.02 5.93
C THR A 67 11.95 -27.59 6.37
N THR A 68 13.07 -26.99 5.97
CA THR A 68 13.29 -25.56 6.03
C THR A 68 12.90 -24.92 4.70
N THR A 69 12.14 -23.84 4.76
CA THR A 69 11.75 -23.11 3.55
C THR A 69 12.33 -21.72 3.57
N ASN A 70 13.28 -21.46 2.68
CA ASN A 70 13.77 -20.11 2.42
C ASN A 70 12.84 -19.45 1.41
N VAL A 71 12.16 -18.37 1.83
CA VAL A 71 11.24 -17.61 0.98
C VAL A 71 11.80 -16.22 0.73
N TYR A 72 11.92 -15.89 -0.56
CA TYR A 72 12.24 -14.55 -1.03
C TYR A 72 10.94 -13.86 -1.44
N THR A 73 10.79 -12.62 -1.03
CA THR A 73 9.64 -11.79 -1.38
C THR A 73 10.09 -10.71 -2.35
N SER A 74 9.35 -10.54 -3.45
CA SER A 74 9.58 -9.39 -4.32
C SER A 74 9.12 -8.10 -3.63
N PHE A 75 9.67 -6.98 -4.07
CA PHE A 75 9.13 -5.68 -3.68
C PHE A 75 7.67 -5.56 -4.15
N PRO A 76 6.74 -5.13 -3.29
CA PRO A 76 5.39 -4.79 -3.72
C PRO A 76 5.43 -3.62 -4.73
N ILE A 77 4.82 -3.82 -5.89
CA ILE A 77 4.64 -2.77 -6.91
C ILE A 77 3.18 -2.35 -6.87
N THR A 78 2.94 -1.04 -6.74
CA THR A 78 1.58 -0.49 -6.63
C THR A 78 1.34 0.56 -7.69
N LEU A 79 0.23 0.41 -8.42
CA LEU A 79 -0.35 1.42 -9.29
C LEU A 79 -1.53 2.07 -8.56
N GLY A 80 -1.46 3.38 -8.36
CA GLY A 80 -2.47 4.16 -7.67
C GLY A 80 -3.18 5.15 -8.60
N TYR A 81 -4.47 5.33 -8.40
CA TYR A 81 -5.24 6.43 -8.96
C TYR A 81 -5.94 7.18 -7.84
N ARG A 82 -5.91 8.52 -7.88
CA ARG A 82 -6.56 9.40 -6.93
C ARG A 82 -7.30 10.51 -7.65
N TYR A 83 -8.48 10.82 -7.14
CA TYR A 83 -9.28 11.98 -7.53
C TYR A 83 -9.45 12.90 -6.35
N ARG A 84 -9.14 14.19 -6.52
CA ARG A 84 -9.29 15.21 -5.51
C ARG A 84 -10.76 15.65 -5.40
N LEU A 85 -11.43 15.18 -4.34
CA LEU A 85 -12.82 15.55 -4.06
C LEU A 85 -12.91 16.93 -3.40
N LEU A 86 -12.12 17.14 -2.36
CA LEU A 86 -11.99 18.39 -1.61
C LEU A 86 -10.53 18.85 -1.59
N LYS A 87 -10.26 20.06 -1.11
CA LYS A 87 -8.88 20.58 -1.00
C LYS A 87 -7.98 19.69 -0.16
N TRP A 88 -8.55 19.01 0.83
CA TRP A 88 -7.85 18.15 1.78
C TRP A 88 -8.14 16.65 1.60
N LEU A 89 -9.15 16.28 0.75
CA LEU A 89 -9.63 14.92 0.61
C LEU A 89 -9.47 14.41 -0.81
N TRP A 90 -8.81 13.25 -0.92
CA TRP A 90 -8.65 12.51 -2.15
C TRP A 90 -9.25 11.11 -1.99
N LEU A 91 -9.98 10.67 -2.99
CA LEU A 91 -10.52 9.32 -3.09
C LEU A 91 -9.91 8.62 -4.31
N GLY A 92 -9.74 7.31 -4.20
CA GLY A 92 -9.18 6.55 -5.32
C GLY A 92 -9.07 5.08 -5.04
N GLY A 93 -8.09 4.45 -5.65
CA GLY A 93 -7.80 3.05 -5.46
C GLY A 93 -6.37 2.71 -5.82
N ASP A 94 -5.91 1.60 -5.25
CA ASP A 94 -4.60 1.02 -5.47
C ASP A 94 -4.74 -0.41 -6.00
N ILE A 95 -3.94 -0.74 -6.99
CA ILE A 95 -3.73 -2.10 -7.44
C ILE A 95 -2.28 -2.44 -7.15
N SER A 96 -2.05 -3.43 -6.28
CA SER A 96 -0.70 -3.84 -5.92
C SER A 96 -0.44 -5.30 -6.26
N TYR A 97 0.81 -5.58 -6.65
CA TYR A 97 1.31 -6.91 -6.95
C TYR A 97 2.52 -7.23 -6.08
N CYS A 98 2.57 -8.45 -5.54
CA CYS A 98 3.71 -8.95 -4.82
C CYS A 98 3.89 -10.45 -5.11
N GLY A 99 5.13 -10.88 -5.38
CA GLY A 99 5.50 -12.27 -5.60
C GLY A 99 6.31 -12.84 -4.46
N PHE A 100 6.09 -14.12 -4.15
CA PHE A 100 6.84 -14.89 -3.17
C PHE A 100 7.43 -16.11 -3.85
N PHE A 101 8.70 -16.35 -3.63
CA PHE A 101 9.45 -17.44 -4.23
C PHE A 101 10.25 -18.16 -3.16
N GLY A 102 10.24 -19.48 -3.17
CA GLY A 102 11.01 -20.23 -2.20
C GLY A 102 11.31 -21.64 -2.65
N THR A 103 12.27 -22.23 -2.00
CA THR A 103 12.60 -23.64 -2.14
C THR A 103 12.59 -24.25 -0.75
N SER A 104 11.79 -25.29 -0.58
CA SER A 104 11.80 -26.11 0.64
C SER A 104 12.89 -27.16 0.51
N ARG A 105 13.73 -27.28 1.54
CA ARG A 105 14.81 -28.25 1.60
C ARG A 105 14.60 -29.18 2.78
N ASN A 106 15.03 -30.43 2.63
CA ASN A 106 15.10 -31.37 3.74
C ASN A 106 16.16 -30.89 4.75
N ILE A 107 15.84 -30.90 6.04
CA ILE A 107 16.75 -30.42 7.10
C ILE A 107 18.00 -31.31 7.22
N TYR A 108 17.88 -32.60 6.91
CA TYR A 108 18.96 -33.56 7.10
C TYR A 108 19.87 -33.72 5.89
N THR A 109 19.30 -33.65 4.66
CA THR A 109 20.08 -33.90 3.42
C THR A 109 20.35 -32.64 2.65
N GLU A 110 19.77 -31.50 3.04
CA GLU A 110 19.81 -30.21 2.32
C GLU A 110 19.28 -30.26 0.87
N GLU A 111 18.79 -31.40 0.43
CA GLU A 111 18.23 -31.57 -0.91
C GLU A 111 16.94 -30.79 -1.08
N PRO A 112 16.72 -30.20 -2.26
CA PRO A 112 15.50 -29.46 -2.56
C PRO A 112 14.32 -30.44 -2.69
N VAL A 113 13.31 -30.33 -1.80
CA VAL A 113 12.13 -31.18 -1.81
C VAL A 113 11.08 -30.64 -2.77
N TYR A 114 10.78 -29.34 -2.70
CA TYR A 114 9.86 -28.68 -3.65
C TYR A 114 10.10 -27.19 -3.77
N LYS A 115 9.65 -26.63 -4.91
CA LYS A 115 9.66 -25.19 -5.16
C LYS A 115 8.29 -24.61 -4.79
N TYR A 116 8.31 -23.49 -4.08
CA TYR A 116 7.12 -22.73 -3.72
C TYR A 116 7.09 -21.43 -4.53
N ARG A 117 5.95 -21.13 -5.10
CA ARG A 117 5.69 -19.86 -5.77
C ARG A 117 4.29 -19.37 -5.44
N GLU A 118 4.19 -18.13 -5.01
CA GLU A 118 2.92 -17.46 -4.78
C GLU A 118 2.94 -16.08 -5.43
N ASN A 119 1.86 -15.72 -6.07
CA ASN A 119 1.63 -14.39 -6.62
C ASN A 119 0.39 -13.82 -5.95
N THR A 120 0.45 -12.57 -5.54
CA THR A 120 -0.68 -11.88 -4.93
C THR A 120 -1.00 -10.60 -5.68
N VAL A 121 -2.28 -10.38 -5.92
CA VAL A 121 -2.83 -9.14 -6.48
C VAL A 121 -3.81 -8.56 -5.48
N CYS A 122 -3.67 -7.27 -5.16
CA CYS A 122 -4.59 -6.57 -4.28
C CYS A 122 -5.27 -5.44 -5.02
N ILE A 123 -6.57 -5.24 -4.75
CA ILE A 123 -7.35 -4.10 -5.23
C ILE A 123 -7.94 -3.43 -4.00
N MET A 124 -7.56 -2.19 -3.75
CA MET A 124 -7.90 -1.48 -2.52
C MET A 124 -8.45 -0.10 -2.85
N PRO A 125 -9.74 0.17 -2.64
CA PRO A 125 -10.24 1.53 -2.48
C PRO A 125 -9.41 2.27 -1.44
N ALA A 126 -9.12 3.53 -1.70
CA ALA A 126 -8.21 4.31 -0.87
C ALA A 126 -8.70 5.73 -0.67
N ILE A 127 -8.43 6.24 0.52
CA ILE A 127 -8.71 7.61 0.94
C ILE A 127 -7.42 8.25 1.43
N ARG A 128 -7.18 9.51 1.02
CA ARG A 128 -6.01 10.29 1.43
C ARG A 128 -6.45 11.63 2.00
N PHE A 129 -5.89 12.00 3.13
CA PHE A 129 -6.12 13.26 3.83
C PHE A 129 -4.87 14.12 3.75
N SER A 130 -4.94 15.22 2.99
CA SER A 130 -3.83 16.17 2.84
C SER A 130 -3.98 17.31 3.85
N TYR A 131 -3.06 17.43 4.78
CA TYR A 131 -3.07 18.45 5.83
C TYR A 131 -2.14 19.63 5.54
N LEU A 132 -1.13 19.45 4.70
CA LEU A 132 -0.33 20.54 4.17
C LEU A 132 -0.31 20.44 2.64
N ASN A 133 -0.78 21.48 1.98
CA ASN A 133 -0.75 21.59 0.52
C ASN A 133 -0.04 22.89 0.16
N ARG A 134 1.22 22.80 -0.24
CA ARG A 134 2.01 23.89 -0.81
C ARG A 134 2.24 23.64 -2.29
N GLU A 135 2.68 24.63 -3.03
CA GLU A 135 2.88 24.57 -4.49
C GLU A 135 3.72 23.35 -4.92
N HIS A 136 4.80 23.07 -4.20
CA HIS A 136 5.75 22.01 -4.52
C HIS A 136 5.73 20.83 -3.55
N VAL A 137 5.07 20.96 -2.39
CA VAL A 137 5.10 19.94 -1.32
C VAL A 137 3.71 19.73 -0.77
N THR A 138 3.33 18.47 -0.66
CA THR A 138 2.09 18.05 0.02
C THR A 138 2.42 17.02 1.09
N LEU A 139 1.89 17.23 2.32
CA LEU A 139 1.94 16.25 3.39
C LEU A 139 0.55 15.65 3.58
N TYR A 140 0.51 14.34 3.81
CA TYR A 140 -0.75 13.63 3.90
C TYR A 140 -0.66 12.35 4.75
N SER A 141 -1.81 11.85 5.11
CA SER A 141 -2.03 10.51 5.65
C SER A 141 -3.10 9.80 4.82
N GLY A 142 -3.19 8.48 4.91
CA GLY A 142 -4.15 7.75 4.11
C GLY A 142 -4.50 6.38 4.66
N PHE A 143 -5.58 5.84 4.14
CA PHE A 143 -6.02 4.48 4.43
C PHE A 143 -6.54 3.83 3.15
N ALA A 144 -6.21 2.56 2.96
CA ALA A 144 -6.75 1.72 1.90
C ALA A 144 -7.12 0.35 2.47
N SER A 145 -8.17 -0.25 1.97
CA SER A 145 -8.56 -1.62 2.30
C SER A 145 -9.40 -2.18 1.17
N GLY A 146 -9.34 -3.49 0.94
CA GLY A 146 -10.06 -4.08 -0.18
C GLY A 146 -9.91 -5.60 -0.25
N LEU A 147 -9.60 -6.13 -1.43
CA LEU A 147 -9.49 -7.56 -1.66
C LEU A 147 -8.08 -7.93 -2.14
N LYS A 148 -7.53 -9.00 -1.57
CA LYS A 148 -6.27 -9.63 -1.94
C LYS A 148 -6.54 -11.03 -2.48
N PHE A 149 -6.14 -11.25 -3.72
CA PHE A 149 -6.19 -12.55 -4.39
C PHE A 149 -4.80 -13.17 -4.37
N GLY A 150 -4.68 -14.35 -3.79
CA GLY A 150 -3.44 -15.10 -3.76
C GLY A 150 -3.56 -16.37 -4.60
N PHE A 151 -2.52 -16.64 -5.40
CA PHE A 151 -2.38 -17.82 -6.23
C PHE A 151 -1.07 -18.51 -5.86
N SER A 152 -1.14 -19.62 -5.15
CA SER A 152 0.02 -20.39 -4.73
C SER A 152 0.15 -21.70 -5.50
N LYS A 153 1.38 -22.07 -5.80
CA LYS A 153 1.76 -23.37 -6.36
C LYS A 153 2.85 -23.99 -5.50
N ALA A 154 2.54 -25.14 -4.90
CA ALA A 154 3.48 -25.92 -4.14
C ALA A 154 3.24 -27.41 -4.44
N TYR A 155 4.30 -28.18 -4.68
CA TYR A 155 4.24 -29.62 -4.90
C TYR A 155 3.08 -30.11 -5.79
N ASN A 156 2.94 -29.55 -7.02
CA ASN A 156 1.82 -29.83 -7.97
C ASN A 156 0.42 -29.40 -7.54
N GLU A 157 0.21 -28.92 -6.32
CA GLU A 157 -1.06 -28.37 -5.90
C GLU A 157 -1.14 -26.88 -6.23
N LYS A 158 -2.27 -26.47 -6.79
CA LYS A 158 -2.62 -25.07 -7.01
C LYS A 158 -3.68 -24.69 -6.00
N ARG A 159 -3.43 -23.66 -5.21
CA ARG A 159 -4.41 -23.10 -4.27
C ARG A 159 -4.61 -21.62 -4.55
N SER A 160 -5.85 -21.17 -4.45
CA SER A 160 -6.22 -19.78 -4.48
C SER A 160 -6.94 -19.39 -3.20
N TYR A 161 -6.75 -18.16 -2.77
CA TYR A 161 -7.43 -17.62 -1.59
C TYR A 161 -7.77 -16.15 -1.79
N VAL A 162 -8.75 -15.68 -1.03
CA VAL A 162 -9.13 -14.27 -0.96
C VAL A 162 -9.00 -13.81 0.48
N ARG A 163 -8.42 -12.62 0.70
CA ARG A 163 -8.25 -12.00 2.02
C ARG A 163 -8.59 -10.52 1.96
N LEU A 164 -8.78 -9.91 3.12
CA LEU A 164 -8.99 -8.49 3.29
C LEU A 164 -7.65 -7.83 3.68
N PRO A 165 -6.91 -7.24 2.74
CA PRO A 165 -5.74 -6.45 3.04
C PRO A 165 -6.14 -5.06 3.53
N PHE A 166 -5.23 -4.41 4.25
CA PHE A 166 -5.31 -2.99 4.52
C PHE A 166 -3.93 -2.35 4.38
N GLN A 167 -3.93 -1.05 4.16
CA GLN A 167 -2.74 -0.20 4.18
C GLN A 167 -3.09 1.09 4.92
N LEU A 168 -2.34 1.39 5.96
CA LEU A 168 -2.40 2.64 6.70
C LEU A 168 -1.14 3.45 6.40
N THR A 169 -1.29 4.58 5.73
CA THR A 169 -0.23 5.56 5.56
C THR A 169 -0.30 6.56 6.72
N LEU A 170 0.64 6.45 7.65
CA LEU A 170 0.72 7.35 8.80
C LEU A 170 1.21 8.73 8.37
N PHE A 171 2.25 8.75 7.54
CA PHE A 171 2.86 9.96 7.03
C PHE A 171 3.30 9.75 5.59
N GLY A 172 2.89 10.66 4.72
CA GLY A 172 3.30 10.72 3.33
C GLY A 172 3.73 12.13 2.96
N VAL A 173 4.78 12.23 2.16
CA VAL A 173 5.25 13.46 1.56
C VAL A 173 5.29 13.29 0.06
N SER A 174 4.75 14.24 -0.68
CA SER A 174 4.96 14.34 -2.12
C SER A 174 5.57 15.68 -2.46
N ALA A 175 6.58 15.68 -3.34
CA ALA A 175 7.28 16.86 -3.79
C ALA A 175 7.47 16.83 -5.31
N GLY A 176 7.37 17.98 -5.95
CA GLY A 176 7.56 18.10 -7.39
C GLY A 176 6.86 19.28 -8.02
N SER A 177 6.62 19.19 -9.32
CA SER A 177 5.88 20.18 -10.09
C SER A 177 4.36 19.96 -9.98
N GLN A 178 3.59 20.85 -10.59
CA GLN A 178 2.13 20.69 -10.70
C GLN A 178 1.70 19.44 -11.48
N SER A 179 2.56 18.89 -12.33
CA SER A 179 2.29 17.71 -13.15
C SER A 179 3.02 16.48 -12.64
N TRP A 180 4.33 16.54 -12.49
CA TRP A 180 5.15 15.42 -12.06
C TRP A 180 5.57 15.59 -10.61
N PHE A 181 5.47 14.53 -9.84
CA PHE A 181 5.89 14.52 -8.44
C PHE A 181 6.51 13.18 -8.07
N GLY A 182 7.45 13.23 -7.15
CA GLY A 182 7.91 12.08 -6.38
C GLY A 182 7.21 12.03 -5.03
N PHE A 183 7.11 10.87 -4.42
CA PHE A 183 6.55 10.73 -3.09
C PHE A 183 7.22 9.62 -2.30
N ALA A 184 7.16 9.77 -0.98
CA ALA A 184 7.54 8.73 -0.02
C ALA A 184 6.47 8.65 1.07
N GLU A 185 6.19 7.44 1.52
CA GLU A 185 5.20 7.14 2.54
C GLU A 185 5.80 6.23 3.60
N VAL A 186 5.42 6.46 4.85
CA VAL A 186 5.67 5.55 5.97
C VAL A 186 4.34 5.13 6.54
N GLY A 187 4.17 3.83 6.75
CA GLY A 187 2.89 3.30 7.17
C GLY A 187 2.96 1.85 7.63
N TYR A 188 1.85 1.16 7.54
CA TYR A 188 1.73 -0.21 7.97
C TYR A 188 0.65 -0.93 7.15
N GLY A 189 1.01 -2.05 6.54
CA GLY A 189 0.04 -2.85 5.81
C GLY A 189 0.61 -3.57 4.58
N ASN A 190 -0.28 -3.91 3.67
CA ASN A 190 0.00 -4.80 2.54
C ASN A 190 1.10 -4.28 1.57
N GLU A 191 1.30 -2.96 1.51
CA GLU A 191 2.30 -2.33 0.64
C GLU A 191 3.66 -2.09 1.33
N GLY A 192 3.79 -2.52 2.60
CA GLY A 192 5.01 -2.41 3.38
C GLY A 192 4.97 -1.30 4.45
N PHE A 193 6.10 -1.14 5.15
CA PHE A 193 6.30 -0.07 6.14
C PHE A 193 6.75 1.23 5.48
N ALA A 194 7.52 1.12 4.41
CA ALA A 194 7.99 2.25 3.62
C ALA A 194 7.66 2.03 2.15
N LYS A 195 7.22 3.09 1.49
CA LYS A 195 6.87 3.08 0.07
C LYS A 195 7.39 4.37 -0.56
N ALA A 196 7.95 4.26 -1.76
CA ALA A 196 8.37 5.39 -2.55
C ALA A 196 7.96 5.23 -4.01
N GLY A 197 7.75 6.34 -4.68
CA GLY A 197 7.31 6.30 -6.07
C GLY A 197 7.26 7.67 -6.72
N PHE A 198 6.68 7.68 -7.90
CA PHE A 198 6.43 8.88 -8.68
C PHE A 198 5.02 8.87 -9.23
N GLY A 199 4.54 10.04 -9.61
CA GLY A 199 3.20 10.17 -10.16
C GLY A 199 3.04 11.37 -11.09
N TYR A 200 1.91 11.37 -11.76
CA TYR A 200 1.51 12.40 -12.70
C TYR A 200 0.10 12.91 -12.38
N ARG A 201 -0.03 14.23 -12.28
CA ARG A 201 -1.29 14.91 -12.04
C ARG A 201 -1.81 15.53 -13.34
N PHE A 202 -3.11 15.45 -13.57
CA PHE A 202 -3.76 16.02 -14.75
C PHE A 202 -5.17 16.54 -14.43
N SER A 203 -5.65 17.46 -15.25
CA SER A 203 -7.04 17.93 -15.21
C SER A 203 -7.77 17.40 -16.44
N ALA A 204 -8.92 16.76 -16.25
CA ALA A 204 -9.80 16.49 -17.36
C ALA A 204 -10.30 17.82 -17.95
N LYS A 205 -10.17 18.03 -19.25
CA LYS A 205 -10.75 19.19 -19.94
C LYS A 205 -12.27 19.11 -19.75
N ARG A 206 -12.86 20.13 -19.11
CA ARG A 206 -14.32 20.32 -19.18
C ARG A 206 -14.66 20.59 -20.65
N GLN A 207 -15.43 19.74 -21.28
CA GLN A 207 -16.09 20.12 -22.52
C GLN A 207 -16.99 21.33 -22.21
N PRO A 208 -16.91 22.42 -23.00
CA PRO A 208 -17.85 23.51 -22.85
C PRO A 208 -19.27 22.94 -23.06
N LYS A 209 -20.16 23.21 -22.10
CA LYS A 209 -21.59 22.94 -22.30
C LYS A 209 -22.01 23.72 -23.56
N GLN A 210 -22.35 23.01 -24.62
CA GLN A 210 -23.09 23.60 -25.72
C GLN A 210 -24.43 24.07 -25.15
N GLN A 211 -24.65 25.37 -25.12
CA GLN A 211 -25.93 26.01 -24.86
C GLN A 211 -26.79 25.91 -26.12
#